data_3ef6d78d20540264f6f3b83d12100cb0
#
_entry.id   3ef6d78d20540264f6f3b83d12100cb0
#
_cell.length_a   1.000
_cell.length_b   1.000
_cell.length_c   1.000
_cell.angle_alpha   90.00
_cell.angle_beta   90.00
_cell.angle_gamma   90.00
#
_symmetry.space_group_name_H-M   'P 1'
#
loop_
_entity.id
_entity.type
_entity.pdbx_description
1 polymer ?
#
loop_
_entity_poly.entity_id
_entity_poly.type
_entity_poly.pdbx_seq_one_letter_code
_entity_poly.pdbx_strand_id
1 'polypeptide(L)'
;MSNLVRKHIVFRGSVQGVGFRWRARHAANLYSCTGWVRNEWDGSVVMEIQGEETAIDRVIMEIENGRYVRIENMDVKTIMVRDERGFRAE
;
A
#
# COMPACT_ATOMS: atom_id res chain seq x y z
N MET A 1 -22.88 6.72 -2.92
CA MET A 1 -21.86 7.17 -3.86
C MET A 1 -20.49 6.81 -3.35
N SER A 2 -19.68 6.33 -4.25
CA SER A 2 -18.35 5.89 -3.91
C SER A 2 -17.37 7.07 -3.94
N ASN A 3 -16.58 7.23 -2.87
CA ASN A 3 -15.51 8.24 -2.82
C ASN A 3 -14.17 7.54 -2.99
N LEU A 4 -14.05 6.78 -4.07
CA LEU A 4 -12.81 6.08 -4.34
C LEU A 4 -11.71 7.03 -4.74
N VAL A 5 -10.55 6.84 -4.16
CA VAL A 5 -9.32 7.51 -4.57
C VAL A 5 -8.26 6.45 -4.86
N ARG A 6 -7.29 6.81 -5.69
CA ARG A 6 -6.15 5.93 -5.96
C ARG A 6 -4.87 6.69 -5.65
N LYS A 7 -3.99 6.04 -4.93
CA LYS A 7 -2.71 6.63 -4.53
C LYS A 7 -1.56 5.77 -5.01
N HIS A 8 -0.55 6.44 -5.54
CA HIS A 8 0.74 5.82 -5.89
C HIS A 8 1.71 6.23 -4.79
N ILE A 9 2.26 5.25 -4.08
CA ILE A 9 3.06 5.50 -2.89
C ILE A 9 4.40 4.79 -3.03
N VAL A 10 5.48 5.54 -2.75
CA VAL A 10 6.82 4.97 -2.65
C VAL A 10 7.24 5.03 -1.20
N PHE A 11 7.54 3.86 -0.63
CA PHE A 11 7.99 3.74 0.76
C PHE A 11 9.49 3.50 0.78
N ARG A 12 10.19 4.23 1.65
CA ARG A 12 11.62 4.05 1.88
C ARG A 12 11.89 3.84 3.35
N GLY A 13 12.95 3.09 3.63
CA GLY A 13 13.34 2.72 4.98
C GLY A 13 13.61 1.23 5.06
N SER A 14 13.32 0.62 6.20
CA SER A 14 13.41 -0.83 6.36
C SER A 14 12.07 -1.42 5.92
N VAL A 15 11.92 -1.59 4.60
CA VAL A 15 10.64 -1.95 4.00
C VAL A 15 10.70 -3.26 3.21
N GLN A 16 11.88 -3.71 2.79
CA GLN A 16 12.03 -5.01 2.11
C GLN A 16 12.50 -6.07 3.10
N GLY A 17 12.05 -7.31 2.90
CA GLY A 17 12.47 -8.42 3.74
C GLY A 17 11.89 -8.41 5.14
N VAL A 18 10.83 -7.64 5.38
CA VAL A 18 10.23 -7.45 6.70
C VAL A 18 8.73 -7.78 6.72
N GLY A 19 8.23 -8.45 5.68
CA GLY A 19 6.82 -8.83 5.59
C GLY A 19 5.91 -7.72 5.11
N PHE A 20 6.47 -6.66 4.53
CA PHE A 20 5.73 -5.48 4.08
C PHE A 20 4.64 -5.85 3.06
N ARG A 21 5.03 -6.58 2.00
CA ARG A 21 4.07 -6.92 0.92
C ARG A 21 2.96 -7.83 1.41
N TRP A 22 3.28 -8.76 2.31
CA TRP A 22 2.27 -9.64 2.91
C TRP A 22 1.26 -8.82 3.72
N ARG A 23 1.77 -7.90 4.55
CA ARG A 23 0.90 -7.04 5.36
C ARG A 23 0.04 -6.14 4.50
N ALA A 24 0.61 -5.56 3.45
CA ALA A 24 -0.12 -4.70 2.52
C ALA A 24 -1.28 -5.45 1.89
N ARG A 25 -1.03 -6.64 1.37
CA ARG A 25 -2.07 -7.46 0.75
C ARG A 25 -3.13 -7.87 1.75
N HIS A 26 -2.71 -8.30 2.92
CA HIS A 26 -3.63 -8.73 3.97
C HIS A 26 -4.54 -7.58 4.40
N ALA A 27 -3.96 -6.42 4.68
CA ALA A 27 -4.72 -5.26 5.10
C ALA A 27 -5.62 -4.72 3.98
N ALA A 28 -5.11 -4.67 2.75
CA ALA A 28 -5.91 -4.21 1.61
C ALA A 28 -7.16 -5.07 1.44
N ASN A 29 -7.02 -6.39 1.57
CA ASN A 29 -8.16 -7.29 1.47
C ASN A 29 -9.13 -7.06 2.64
N LEU A 30 -8.61 -6.82 3.84
CA LEU A 30 -9.45 -6.58 5.02
C LEU A 30 -10.29 -5.32 4.87
N TYR A 31 -9.71 -4.27 4.30
CA TYR A 31 -10.39 -2.98 4.16
C TYR A 31 -10.94 -2.72 2.76
N SER A 32 -11.05 -3.76 1.95
CA SER A 32 -11.66 -3.70 0.61
C SER A 32 -10.99 -2.71 -0.33
N CYS A 33 -9.65 -2.65 -0.27
CA CYS A 33 -8.86 -1.87 -1.20
C CYS A 33 -8.35 -2.76 -2.32
N THR A 34 -8.17 -2.18 -3.51
CA THR A 34 -7.58 -2.85 -4.65
C THR A 34 -6.22 -2.24 -4.98
N GLY A 35 -5.43 -2.92 -5.79
CA GLY A 35 -4.15 -2.40 -6.20
C GLY A 35 -3.06 -3.46 -6.26
N TRP A 36 -1.84 -3.02 -6.02
CA TRP A 36 -0.67 -3.90 -6.04
C TRP A 36 0.46 -3.28 -5.22
N VAL A 37 1.41 -4.13 -4.85
CA VAL A 37 2.62 -3.73 -4.12
C VAL A 37 3.79 -4.56 -4.63
N ARG A 38 4.95 -3.94 -4.79
CA ARG A 38 6.15 -4.65 -5.23
C ARG A 38 7.42 -4.01 -4.67
N ASN A 39 8.45 -4.83 -4.52
CA ASN A 39 9.79 -4.37 -4.17
C ASN A 39 10.46 -3.79 -5.42
N GLU A 40 11.21 -2.70 -5.24
CA GLU A 40 12.03 -2.12 -6.29
C GLU A 40 13.50 -2.44 -6.04
N TRP A 41 14.32 -2.38 -7.10
CA TRP A 41 15.73 -2.71 -7.03
C TRP A 41 16.53 -1.79 -6.09
N ASP A 42 16.05 -0.57 -5.86
CA ASP A 42 16.72 0.42 -5.01
C ASP A 42 16.41 0.26 -3.52
N GLY A 43 15.69 -0.79 -3.14
CA GLY A 43 15.33 -1.04 -1.75
C GLY A 43 13.99 -0.46 -1.34
N SER A 44 13.37 0.36 -2.18
CA SER A 44 12.04 0.91 -1.88
C SER A 44 10.96 -0.11 -2.17
N VAL A 45 9.76 0.17 -1.66
CA VAL A 45 8.55 -0.58 -1.99
C VAL A 45 7.57 0.40 -2.62
N VAL A 46 7.00 0.02 -3.75
CA VAL A 46 6.01 0.83 -4.45
C VAL A 46 4.65 0.16 -4.31
N MET A 47 3.64 0.95 -4.01
CA MET A 47 2.28 0.47 -3.88
C MET A 47 1.33 1.41 -4.61
N GLU A 48 0.41 0.86 -5.40
CA GLU A 48 -0.76 1.60 -5.83
C GLU A 48 -1.94 1.00 -5.12
N ILE A 49 -2.74 1.83 -4.49
CA ILE A 49 -3.86 1.37 -3.68
C ILE A 49 -5.08 2.25 -3.95
N GLN A 50 -6.22 1.60 -4.10
CA GLN A 50 -7.48 2.25 -4.42
C GLN A 50 -8.56 1.81 -3.46
N GLY A 51 -9.29 2.79 -2.94
CA GLY A 51 -10.38 2.55 -2.01
C GLY A 51 -10.85 3.88 -1.45
N GLU A 52 -11.66 3.83 -0.42
CA GLU A 52 -11.98 5.03 0.32
C GLU A 52 -10.74 5.50 1.06
N GLU A 53 -10.59 6.80 1.22
CA GLU A 53 -9.38 7.36 1.81
C GLU A 53 -9.13 6.84 3.22
N THR A 54 -10.18 6.71 4.02
CA THR A 54 -10.04 6.16 5.37
C THR A 54 -9.58 4.71 5.35
N ALA A 55 -10.02 3.93 4.38
CA ALA A 55 -9.59 2.54 4.24
C ALA A 55 -8.11 2.47 3.87
N ILE A 56 -7.66 3.34 2.96
CA ILE A 56 -6.25 3.40 2.58
C ILE A 56 -5.40 3.76 3.79
N ASP A 57 -5.84 4.72 4.59
CA ASP A 57 -5.11 5.12 5.80
C ASP A 57 -4.97 3.95 6.77
N ARG A 58 -6.02 3.13 6.91
CA ARG A 58 -5.98 1.96 7.78
C ARG A 58 -5.00 0.91 7.27
N VAL A 59 -4.94 0.72 5.95
CA VAL A 59 -3.97 -0.20 5.36
C VAL A 59 -2.55 0.24 5.68
N ILE A 60 -2.27 1.52 5.53
CA ILE A 60 -0.94 2.06 5.83
C ILE A 60 -0.60 1.87 7.31
N MET A 61 -1.56 2.12 8.19
CA MET A 61 -1.37 1.91 9.64
C MET A 61 -1.04 0.44 9.95
N GLU A 62 -1.74 -0.49 9.32
CA GLU A 62 -1.48 -1.91 9.51
C GLU A 62 -0.08 -2.31 9.04
N ILE A 63 0.37 -1.72 7.92
CA ILE A 63 1.73 -1.95 7.44
C ILE A 63 2.75 -1.42 8.45
N GLU A 64 2.54 -0.20 8.94
CA GLU A 64 3.44 0.44 9.90
C GLU A 64 3.54 -0.32 11.22
N ASN A 65 2.48 -1.04 11.59
CA ASN A 65 2.46 -1.85 12.80
C ASN A 65 3.27 -3.13 12.67
N GLY A 66 3.82 -3.42 11.51
CA GLY A 66 4.68 -4.56 11.31
C GLY A 66 5.92 -4.46 12.18
N ARG A 67 6.24 -5.55 12.89
CA ARG A 67 7.29 -5.57 13.92
C ARG A 67 8.64 -5.08 13.42
N TYR A 68 8.97 -5.40 12.18
CA TYR A 68 10.27 -5.08 11.58
C TYR A 68 10.17 -4.01 10.51
N VAL A 69 8.98 -3.46 10.28
CA VAL A 69 8.76 -2.41 9.29
C VAL A 69 9.14 -1.07 9.88
N ARG A 70 9.95 -0.32 9.15
CA ARG A 70 10.29 1.04 9.51
C ARG A 70 10.21 1.92 8.27
N ILE A 71 9.17 2.73 8.23
CA ILE A 71 8.98 3.67 7.12
C ILE A 71 9.63 4.99 7.49
N GLU A 72 10.69 5.34 6.77
CA GLU A 72 11.41 6.59 7.01
C GLU A 72 10.92 7.71 6.11
N ASN A 73 10.43 7.36 4.93
CA ASN A 73 9.90 8.34 4.00
C ASN A 73 8.79 7.71 3.16
N MET A 74 7.81 8.52 2.80
CA MET A 74 6.67 8.08 2.04
C MET A 74 6.28 9.17 1.05
N ASP A 75 6.44 8.88 -0.25
CA ASP A 75 6.03 9.81 -1.30
C ASP A 75 4.67 9.38 -1.83
N VAL A 76 3.68 10.23 -1.69
CA VAL A 76 2.29 9.91 -2.05
C VAL A 76 1.83 10.82 -3.17
N LYS A 77 1.27 10.21 -4.23
CA LYS A 77 0.62 10.95 -5.31
C LYS A 77 -0.78 10.40 -5.50
N THR A 78 -1.75 11.29 -5.56
CA THR A 78 -3.10 10.91 -5.95
C THR A 78 -3.13 10.78 -7.47
N ILE A 79 -3.60 9.65 -7.95
CA ILE A 79 -3.67 9.36 -9.38
C ILE A 79 -5.10 8.98 -9.74
N MET A 80 -5.34 8.79 -11.04
CA MET A 80 -6.65 8.47 -11.54
C MET A 80 -7.09 7.08 -11.10
N VAL A 81 -8.34 6.95 -10.66
CA VAL A 81 -8.92 5.65 -10.32
C VAL A 81 -9.06 4.81 -11.59
N ARG A 82 -9.08 3.49 -11.42
CA ARG A 82 -9.20 2.56 -12.54
C ARG A 82 -10.06 1.38 -12.12
N ASP A 83 -10.59 0.68 -13.11
CA ASP A 83 -11.35 -0.52 -12.88
C ASP A 83 -10.38 -1.66 -12.57
N GLU A 84 -10.50 -2.19 -11.36
CA GLU A 84 -9.52 -3.13 -10.85
C GLU A 84 -10.16 -4.02 -9.79
N ARG A 85 -9.74 -5.29 -9.76
CA ARG A 85 -10.20 -6.25 -8.76
C ARG A 85 -9.04 -6.79 -7.96
N GLY A 86 -9.24 -6.86 -6.64
CA GLY A 86 -8.29 -7.49 -5.75
C GLY A 86 -7.02 -6.69 -5.54
N PHE A 87 -6.15 -7.25 -4.72
CA PHE A 87 -4.87 -6.64 -4.40
C PHE A 87 -3.77 -7.69 -4.58
N ARG A 88 -2.73 -7.35 -5.34
CA ARG A 88 -1.65 -8.27 -5.67
C ARG A 88 -0.35 -7.86 -4.99
N ALA A 89 0.33 -8.84 -4.39
CA ALA A 89 1.71 -8.68 -3.94
C ALA A 89 2.61 -9.26 -5.04
N GLU A 90 3.34 -8.41 -5.72
CA GLU A 90 4.19 -8.78 -6.84
C GLU A 90 5.64 -9.00 -6.46
#